data_16a594a36453e7359a77e10250dcf600
#
_entry.id   16a594a36453e7359a77e10250dcf600
#
_cell.length_a   1.000
_cell.length_b   1.000
_cell.length_c   1.000
_cell.angle_alpha   90.00
_cell.angle_beta   90.00
_cell.angle_gamma   90.00
#
_symmetry.space_group_name_H-M   'P 1'
#
loop_
_entity.id
_entity.type
_entity.pdbx_description
1 polymer ?
#
loop_
_entity_poly.entity_id
_entity_poly.type
_entity_poly.pdbx_seq_one_letter_code
_entity_poly.pdbx_strand_id
1 'polypeptide(L)'
;MSKVVPTKPLFIMLYGYPGSGKTYFARQLAEHMQAAHLHSDRIRGELFETPRYDREENAVVDQLIDYMTGEFLNAGLSVIYDGNATRLSQRRSLRDMARKYKAEPLLIWFQMD
;
A
#
# COMPACT_ATOMS: atom_id res chain seq x y z
N MET A 1 1.30 4.57 -23.87
CA MET A 1 -0.06 4.89 -23.38
C MET A 1 0.03 5.75 -22.13
N SER A 2 -0.68 6.85 -22.13
CA SER A 2 -0.67 7.75 -20.96
C SER A 2 -1.48 7.14 -19.81
N LYS A 3 -0.98 7.34 -18.60
CA LYS A 3 -1.65 6.88 -17.40
C LYS A 3 -2.71 7.88 -16.96
N VAL A 4 -3.76 7.38 -16.34
CA VAL A 4 -4.78 8.22 -15.72
C VAL A 4 -4.17 8.94 -14.51
N VAL A 5 -4.37 10.25 -14.43
CA VAL A 5 -3.92 11.05 -13.29
C VAL A 5 -5.17 11.48 -12.52
N PRO A 6 -5.40 10.95 -11.32
CA PRO A 6 -6.57 11.37 -10.54
C PRO A 6 -6.50 12.86 -10.19
N THR A 7 -7.65 13.55 -10.20
CA THR A 7 -7.72 14.96 -9.83
C THR A 7 -7.47 15.17 -8.34
N LYS A 8 -7.74 14.15 -7.55
CA LYS A 8 -7.48 14.10 -6.10
C LYS A 8 -6.67 12.86 -5.81
N PRO A 9 -5.64 12.92 -4.96
CA PRO A 9 -4.86 11.72 -4.64
C PRO A 9 -5.75 10.60 -4.10
N LEU A 10 -5.53 9.40 -4.59
CA LEU A 10 -6.22 8.20 -4.12
C LEU A 10 -5.28 7.39 -3.24
N PHE A 11 -5.79 6.91 -2.11
CA PHE A 11 -5.07 5.98 -1.28
C PHE A 11 -5.79 4.62 -1.35
N ILE A 12 -5.27 3.75 -2.21
CA ILE A 12 -5.88 2.45 -2.50
C ILE A 12 -5.22 1.40 -1.60
N MET A 13 -6.01 0.83 -0.69
CA MET A 13 -5.55 -0.19 0.24
C MET A 13 -6.04 -1.55 -0.22
N LEU A 14 -5.11 -2.47 -0.42
CA LEU A 14 -5.42 -3.82 -0.90
C LEU A 14 -5.31 -4.80 0.26
N TYR A 15 -6.35 -5.60 0.47
CA TYR A 15 -6.39 -6.62 1.51
C TYR A 15 -6.71 -7.97 0.92
N GLY A 16 -6.04 -8.98 1.41
CA GLY A 16 -6.26 -10.35 0.96
C GLY A 16 -5.12 -11.25 1.39
N TYR A 17 -5.34 -12.53 1.30
CA TYR A 17 -4.33 -13.51 1.64
C TYR A 17 -3.26 -13.58 0.56
N PRO A 18 -2.04 -14.02 0.92
CA PRO A 18 -1.03 -14.31 -0.10
C PRO A 18 -1.60 -15.26 -1.16
N GLY A 19 -1.33 -14.95 -2.41
CA GLY A 19 -1.85 -15.77 -3.51
C GLY A 19 -3.26 -15.43 -3.97
N SER A 20 -3.88 -14.39 -3.41
CA SER A 20 -5.24 -13.97 -3.79
C SER A 20 -5.29 -13.16 -5.09
N GLY A 21 -4.16 -12.85 -5.68
CA GLY A 21 -4.09 -11.99 -6.87
C GLY A 21 -3.91 -10.52 -6.55
N LYS A 22 -3.75 -10.18 -5.29
CA LYS A 22 -3.64 -8.80 -4.81
C LYS A 22 -2.46 -8.06 -5.47
N THR A 23 -1.28 -8.65 -5.49
CA THR A 23 -0.10 -8.03 -6.08
C THR A 23 -0.21 -7.92 -7.59
N TYR A 24 -0.76 -8.93 -8.24
CA TYR A 24 -1.01 -8.88 -9.68
C TYR A 24 -1.93 -7.71 -10.03
N PHE A 25 -3.03 -7.57 -9.28
CA PHE A 25 -3.96 -6.46 -9.46
C PHE A 25 -3.26 -5.12 -9.27
N ALA A 26 -2.42 -5.01 -8.23
CA ALA A 26 -1.70 -3.77 -7.94
C ALA A 26 -0.78 -3.36 -9.10
N ARG A 27 -0.09 -4.33 -9.68
CA ARG A 27 0.79 -4.07 -10.83
C ARG A 27 0.00 -3.60 -12.05
N GLN A 28 -1.14 -4.25 -12.31
CA GLN A 28 -2.00 -3.86 -13.43
C GLN A 28 -2.53 -2.44 -13.21
N LEU A 29 -2.99 -2.13 -12.01
CA LEU A 29 -3.50 -0.82 -11.69
C LEU A 29 -2.41 0.25 -11.85
N ALA A 30 -1.19 -0.02 -11.40
CA ALA A 30 -0.07 0.91 -11.51
C ALA A 30 0.35 1.18 -12.95
N GLU A 31 0.02 0.27 -13.88
CA GLU A 31 0.29 0.50 -15.30
C GLU A 31 -0.71 1.47 -15.93
N HIS A 32 -1.90 1.60 -15.35
CA HIS A 32 -3.00 2.38 -15.92
C HIS A 32 -3.27 3.70 -15.20
N MET A 33 -2.73 3.88 -14.00
CA MET A 33 -2.88 5.14 -13.29
C MET A 33 -1.55 5.59 -12.71
N GLN A 34 -1.38 6.89 -12.55
CA GLN A 34 -0.18 7.45 -11.95
C GLN A 34 -0.29 7.30 -10.43
N ALA A 35 0.43 6.34 -9.87
CA ALA A 35 0.41 6.04 -8.45
C ALA A 35 1.70 5.32 -8.04
N ALA A 36 2.13 5.54 -6.80
CA ALA A 36 3.24 4.78 -6.23
C ALA A 36 2.70 3.44 -5.72
N HIS A 37 3.30 2.34 -6.17
CA HIS A 37 2.94 1.00 -5.69
C HIS A 37 3.89 0.61 -4.58
N LEU A 38 3.39 0.56 -3.34
CA LEU A 38 4.17 0.21 -2.16
C LEU A 38 3.82 -1.22 -1.77
N HIS A 39 4.78 -2.12 -1.94
CA HIS A 39 4.61 -3.55 -1.70
C HIS A 39 5.53 -3.97 -0.55
N SER A 40 4.95 -4.45 0.56
CA SER A 40 5.70 -4.76 1.78
C SER A 40 6.78 -5.82 1.56
N ASP A 41 6.48 -6.86 0.78
CA ASP A 41 7.46 -7.93 0.55
C ASP A 41 8.64 -7.46 -0.31
N ARG A 42 8.39 -6.58 -1.26
CA ARG A 42 9.46 -6.01 -2.06
C ARG A 42 10.38 -5.14 -1.19
N ILE A 43 9.78 -4.33 -0.34
CA ILE A 43 10.54 -3.50 0.59
C ILE A 43 11.37 -4.37 1.54
N ARG A 44 10.76 -5.45 2.05
CA ARG A 44 11.45 -6.40 2.91
C ARG A 44 12.67 -6.99 2.22
N GLY A 45 12.52 -7.41 0.97
CA GLY A 45 13.60 -7.98 0.19
C GLY A 45 14.75 -7.02 -0.06
N GLU A 46 14.46 -5.72 -0.18
CA GLU A 46 15.49 -4.71 -0.33
C GLU A 46 16.23 -4.42 0.97
N LEU A 47 15.55 -4.53 2.11
CA LEU A 47 16.13 -4.21 3.41
C LEU A 47 16.91 -5.37 4.03
N PHE A 48 16.49 -6.60 3.81
CA PHE A 48 17.03 -7.76 4.49
C PHE A 48 17.50 -8.81 3.50
N GLU A 49 18.77 -9.18 3.61
CA GLU A 49 19.35 -10.22 2.74
C GLU A 49 18.67 -11.57 2.97
N THR A 50 18.39 -11.88 4.24
CA THR A 50 17.68 -13.11 4.61
C THR A 50 16.46 -12.74 5.47
N PRO A 51 15.30 -12.55 4.88
CA PRO A 51 14.10 -12.20 5.65
C PRO A 51 13.73 -13.28 6.66
N ARG A 52 13.37 -12.87 7.87
CA ARG A 52 12.98 -13.75 8.96
C ARG A 52 11.50 -13.73 9.26
N TYR A 53 10.82 -12.68 8.87
CA TYR A 53 9.36 -12.48 9.11
C TYR A 53 9.01 -12.48 10.59
N ASP A 54 9.93 -12.07 11.45
CA ASP A 54 9.67 -11.95 12.89
C ASP A 54 9.02 -10.59 13.19
N ARG A 55 8.65 -10.41 14.46
CA ARG A 55 7.93 -9.22 14.90
C ARG A 55 8.74 -7.95 14.69
N GLU A 56 10.04 -7.99 15.00
CA GLU A 56 10.89 -6.80 14.86
C GLU A 56 11.03 -6.40 13.39
N GLU A 57 11.25 -7.36 12.52
CA GLU A 57 11.37 -7.11 11.09
C GLU A 57 10.06 -6.58 10.52
N ASN A 58 8.92 -7.18 10.92
CA ASN A 58 7.61 -6.72 10.48
C ASN A 58 7.36 -5.28 10.91
N ALA A 59 7.77 -4.90 12.11
CA ALA A 59 7.60 -3.53 12.60
C ALA A 59 8.41 -2.54 11.76
N VAL A 60 9.63 -2.90 11.39
CA VAL A 60 10.46 -2.04 10.54
C VAL A 60 9.83 -1.85 9.16
N VAL A 61 9.38 -2.93 8.54
CA VAL A 61 8.75 -2.88 7.22
C VAL A 61 7.47 -2.04 7.27
N ASP A 62 6.61 -2.27 8.28
CA ASP A 62 5.36 -1.53 8.42
C ASP A 62 5.60 -0.04 8.64
N GLN A 63 6.56 0.32 9.49
CA GLN A 63 6.89 1.73 9.73
C GLN A 63 7.41 2.40 8.47
N LEU A 64 8.24 1.71 7.71
CA LEU A 64 8.80 2.28 6.49
C LEU A 64 7.72 2.48 5.42
N ILE A 65 6.86 1.47 5.21
CA ILE A 65 5.80 1.59 4.20
C ILE A 65 4.80 2.68 4.57
N ASP A 66 4.48 2.81 5.86
CA ASP A 66 3.58 3.86 6.33
C ASP A 66 4.22 5.25 6.16
N TYR A 67 5.49 5.37 6.47
CA TYR A 67 6.22 6.63 6.26
C TYR A 67 6.23 7.02 4.79
N MET A 68 6.55 6.10 3.90
CA MET A 68 6.57 6.34 2.47
C MET A 68 5.19 6.73 1.95
N THR A 69 4.14 6.07 2.44
CA THR A 69 2.76 6.39 2.08
C THR A 69 2.45 7.85 2.41
N GLY A 70 2.77 8.28 3.63
CA GLY A 70 2.52 9.65 4.04
C GLY A 70 3.27 10.67 3.19
N GLU A 71 4.51 10.39 2.87
CA GLU A 71 5.32 11.29 2.06
C GLU A 71 4.76 11.43 0.63
N PHE A 72 4.36 10.31 0.02
CA PHE A 72 3.78 10.36 -1.32
C PHE A 72 2.44 11.09 -1.33
N LEU A 73 1.56 10.79 -0.37
CA LEU A 73 0.26 11.47 -0.30
C LEU A 73 0.42 12.97 -0.04
N ASN A 74 1.36 13.34 0.82
CA ASN A 74 1.64 14.76 1.10
C ASN A 74 2.14 15.48 -0.16
N ALA A 75 2.83 14.78 -1.02
CA ALA A 75 3.28 15.34 -2.30
C ALA A 75 2.20 15.37 -3.37
N GLY A 76 0.98 14.95 -3.05
CA GLY A 76 -0.14 14.93 -3.99
C GLY A 76 -0.18 13.71 -4.91
N LEU A 77 0.58 12.67 -4.59
CA LEU A 77 0.62 11.45 -5.40
C LEU A 77 -0.31 10.40 -4.82
N SER A 78 -0.95 9.64 -5.71
CA SER A 78 -1.75 8.49 -5.31
C SER A 78 -0.86 7.35 -4.89
N VAL A 79 -1.36 6.49 -3.98
CA VAL A 79 -0.61 5.35 -3.46
C VAL A 79 -1.46 4.09 -3.55
N ILE A 80 -0.86 3.02 -4.03
CA ILE A 80 -1.43 1.67 -3.98
C ILE A 80 -0.68 0.95 -2.87
N TYR A 81 -1.38 0.69 -1.76
CA TYR A 81 -0.79 0.08 -0.57
C TYR A 81 -1.04 -1.43 -0.61
N ASP A 82 0.01 -2.18 -0.89
CA ASP A 82 -0.01 -3.63 -0.97
C ASP A 82 0.80 -4.19 0.21
N GLY A 83 0.19 -4.12 1.38
CA GLY A 83 0.83 -4.53 2.62
C GLY A 83 0.02 -5.59 3.35
N ASN A 84 0.41 -5.84 4.61
CA ASN A 84 -0.20 -6.86 5.44
C ASN A 84 -1.03 -6.23 6.57
N ALA A 85 -1.74 -5.14 6.30
CA ALA A 85 -2.56 -4.43 7.29
C ALA A 85 -3.84 -5.21 7.56
N THR A 86 -3.74 -6.29 8.32
CA THR A 86 -4.87 -7.16 8.66
C THR A 86 -5.62 -6.71 9.89
N ARG A 87 -4.99 -5.92 10.77
CA ARG A 87 -5.60 -5.47 12.01
C ARG A 87 -6.47 -4.26 11.78
N LEU A 88 -7.61 -4.20 12.48
CA LEU A 88 -8.53 -3.07 12.38
C LEU A 88 -7.86 -1.75 12.76
N SER A 89 -7.00 -1.76 13.79
CA SER A 89 -6.27 -0.56 14.21
C SER A 89 -5.36 -0.02 13.12
N GLN A 90 -4.69 -0.91 12.37
CA GLN A 90 -3.84 -0.50 11.25
C GLN A 90 -4.68 0.13 10.15
N ARG A 91 -5.84 -0.45 9.83
CA ARG A 91 -6.73 0.08 8.81
C ARG A 91 -7.25 1.47 9.18
N ARG A 92 -7.56 1.68 10.46
CA ARG A 92 -7.99 3.00 10.96
C ARG A 92 -6.87 4.02 10.85
N SER A 93 -5.65 3.65 11.23
CA SER A 93 -4.49 4.53 11.10
C SER A 93 -4.27 4.96 9.65
N LEU A 94 -4.40 4.03 8.70
CA LEU A 94 -4.22 4.32 7.29
C LEU A 94 -5.33 5.25 6.77
N ARG A 95 -6.58 5.05 7.20
CA ARG A 95 -7.67 5.95 6.84
C ARG A 95 -7.47 7.36 7.40
N ASP A 96 -6.97 7.44 8.64
CA ASP A 96 -6.68 8.74 9.25
C ASP A 96 -5.55 9.44 8.50
N MET A 97 -4.56 8.70 8.03
CA MET A 97 -3.50 9.24 7.21
C MET A 97 -4.05 9.79 5.89
N ALA A 98 -4.96 9.07 5.25
CA ALA A 98 -5.59 9.53 4.03
C ALA A 98 -6.31 10.87 4.25
N ARG A 99 -7.06 10.99 5.34
CA ARG A 99 -7.75 12.24 5.69
C ARG A 99 -6.78 13.37 5.94
N LYS A 100 -5.70 13.09 6.67
CA LYS A 100 -4.68 14.09 6.98
C LYS A 100 -4.10 14.71 5.73
N TYR A 101 -3.88 13.92 4.69
CA TYR A 101 -3.29 14.39 3.45
C TYR A 101 -4.32 14.65 2.35
N LYS A 102 -5.62 14.68 2.72
CA LYS A 102 -6.74 14.98 1.79
C LYS A 102 -6.80 14.03 0.62
N ALA A 103 -6.43 12.77 0.85
CA ALA A 103 -6.54 11.70 -0.14
C ALA A 103 -7.84 10.95 0.03
N GLU A 104 -8.38 10.42 -1.07
CA GLU A 104 -9.59 9.61 -1.04
C GLU A 104 -9.22 8.15 -0.74
N PRO A 105 -9.67 7.59 0.40
CA PRO A 105 -9.35 6.21 0.73
C PRO A 105 -10.27 5.25 -0.03
N LEU A 106 -9.68 4.20 -0.61
CA LEU A 106 -10.39 3.11 -1.24
C LEU A 106 -9.88 1.80 -0.66
N LEU A 107 -10.81 0.95 -0.24
CA LEU A 107 -10.48 -0.35 0.33
C LEU A 107 -10.94 -1.44 -0.64
N ILE A 108 -10.01 -2.28 -1.08
CA ILE A 108 -10.32 -3.38 -1.99
C ILE A 108 -9.98 -4.70 -1.32
N TRP A 109 -10.97 -5.58 -1.20
CA TRP A 109 -10.81 -6.90 -0.62
C TRP A 109 -10.68 -7.95 -1.72
N PHE A 110 -9.70 -8.83 -1.55
CA PHE A 110 -9.53 -9.98 -2.42
C PHE A 110 -9.96 -11.22 -1.65
N GLN A 111 -10.98 -11.88 -2.16
CA GLN A 111 -11.50 -13.12 -1.55
C GLN A 111 -11.09 -14.30 -2.42
N MET A 112 -10.70 -15.37 -1.76
CA MET A 112 -10.48 -16.66 -2.44
C MET A 112 -11.62 -17.60 -2.08
N ASP A 113 -12.19 -18.19 -3.10
CA ASP A 113 -13.24 -19.19 -2.94
C ASP A 113 -12.64 -20.55 -2.57
#